data_b7d22d8285e142901523645cd42b8f68
#
_entry.id   b7d22d8285e142901523645cd42b8f68
#
_cell.length_a   1.000
_cell.length_b   1.000
_cell.length_c   1.000
_cell.angle_alpha   90.00
_cell.angle_beta   90.00
_cell.angle_gamma   90.00
#
_symmetry.space_group_name_H-M   'P 1'
#
loop_
_entity.id
_entity.type
_entity.pdbx_description
1 polymer ?
#
loop_
_entity_poly.entity_id
_entity_poly.type
_entity_poly.pdbx_seq_one_letter_code
_entity_poly.pdbx_strand_id
1 'polypeptide(L)'
;MQKNKRKVGAFYEEIAADYLVSQGVMILERNYRNWLGEIDLIGMTADGWLIFVEVKYRSTERSGSPLAAVDGRKQLVISKVGDEYLKNHYRSMDVRCRVDVGGINGDKICWIKNAFDFCQ
;
A
#
# COMPACT_ATOMS: atom_id res chain seq x y z
N MET A 1 24.17 -7.87 -15.94
CA MET A 1 23.60 -8.55 -14.77
C MET A 1 22.23 -7.97 -14.46
N GLN A 2 21.23 -8.81 -14.34
CA GLN A 2 19.89 -8.34 -14.04
C GLN A 2 19.76 -7.97 -12.57
N LYS A 3 19.16 -6.82 -12.30
CA LYS A 3 18.81 -6.47 -10.93
C LYS A 3 17.72 -7.39 -10.42
N ASN A 4 17.84 -7.81 -9.20
CA ASN A 4 16.81 -8.57 -8.54
C ASN A 4 15.62 -7.63 -8.24
N LYS A 5 14.52 -7.80 -8.96
CA LYS A 5 13.34 -6.94 -8.85
C LYS A 5 12.74 -6.98 -7.44
N ARG A 6 12.82 -8.11 -6.74
CA ARG A 6 12.34 -8.21 -5.36
C ARG A 6 13.16 -7.35 -4.41
N LYS A 7 14.48 -7.30 -4.59
CA LYS A 7 15.33 -6.45 -3.75
C LYS A 7 15.07 -4.98 -3.99
N VAL A 8 14.84 -4.60 -5.25
CA VAL A 8 14.53 -3.21 -5.60
C VAL A 8 13.18 -2.83 -4.99
N GLY A 9 12.16 -3.68 -5.15
CA GLY A 9 10.86 -3.45 -4.56
C GLY A 9 10.91 -3.35 -3.04
N ALA A 10 11.63 -4.27 -2.39
CA ALA A 10 11.79 -4.26 -0.93
C ALA A 10 12.47 -2.98 -0.44
N PHE A 11 13.42 -2.45 -1.19
CA PHE A 11 14.09 -1.20 -0.86
C PHE A 11 13.09 -0.03 -0.82
N TYR A 12 12.24 0.09 -1.85
CA TYR A 12 11.25 1.16 -1.92
C TYR A 12 10.13 0.98 -0.91
N GLU A 13 9.75 -0.26 -0.63
CA GLU A 13 8.76 -0.56 0.41
C GLU A 13 9.28 -0.16 1.78
N GLU A 14 10.57 -0.37 2.04
CA GLU A 14 11.18 0.05 3.30
C GLU A 14 11.20 1.57 3.42
N ILE A 15 11.51 2.28 2.33
CA ILE A 15 11.47 3.74 2.32
C ILE A 15 10.04 4.23 2.61
N ALA A 16 9.06 3.63 1.98
CA ALA A 16 7.65 3.98 2.20
C ALA A 16 7.23 3.71 3.64
N ALA A 17 7.61 2.55 4.19
CA ALA A 17 7.29 2.20 5.58
C ALA A 17 7.92 3.18 6.56
N ASP A 18 9.18 3.52 6.37
CA ASP A 18 9.89 4.47 7.23
C ASP A 18 9.22 5.84 7.19
N TYR A 19 8.82 6.29 6.00
CA TYR A 19 8.10 7.55 5.86
C TYR A 19 6.78 7.52 6.62
N LEU A 20 5.99 6.46 6.46
CA LEU A 20 4.70 6.33 7.14
C LEU A 20 4.88 6.30 8.66
N VAL A 21 5.88 5.59 9.14
CA VAL A 21 6.19 5.58 10.58
C VAL A 21 6.50 6.99 11.07
N SER A 22 7.26 7.77 10.29
CA SER A 22 7.57 9.16 10.64
C SER A 22 6.32 10.03 10.70
N GLN A 23 5.25 9.62 10.02
CA GLN A 23 3.97 10.32 10.00
C GLN A 23 2.96 9.75 11.02
N GLY A 24 3.41 8.89 11.91
CA GLY A 24 2.58 8.37 12.98
C GLY A 24 1.84 7.08 12.68
N VAL A 25 2.17 6.42 11.57
CA VAL A 25 1.53 5.15 11.21
C VAL A 25 2.25 3.99 11.90
N MET A 26 1.47 3.10 12.50
CA MET A 26 2.00 1.82 13.00
C MET A 26 1.91 0.79 11.87
N ILE A 27 3.04 0.25 11.45
CA ILE A 27 3.06 -0.78 10.42
C ILE A 27 2.70 -2.11 11.06
N LEU A 28 1.62 -2.73 10.57
CA LEU A 28 1.12 -4.01 11.07
C LEU A 28 1.64 -5.18 10.27
N GLU A 29 1.67 -5.06 8.95
CA GLU A 29 2.11 -6.11 8.05
C GLU A 29 2.96 -5.53 6.94
N ARG A 30 3.96 -6.30 6.51
CA ARG A 30 4.77 -5.99 5.33
C ARG A 30 4.62 -7.14 4.37
N ASN A 31 4.37 -6.84 3.09
CA ASN A 31 4.23 -7.86 2.05
C ASN A 31 3.22 -8.94 2.45
N TYR A 32 2.06 -8.47 2.88
CA TYR A 32 0.97 -9.37 3.28
C TYR A 32 0.44 -10.10 2.05
N ARG A 33 0.43 -11.41 2.10
CA ARG A 33 0.04 -12.24 0.96
C ARG A 33 -0.95 -13.31 1.41
N ASN A 34 -1.97 -13.50 0.59
CA ASN A 34 -2.86 -14.64 0.72
C ASN A 34 -3.14 -15.19 -0.69
N TRP A 35 -4.06 -16.16 -0.79
CA TRP A 35 -4.36 -16.79 -2.06
C TRP A 35 -4.99 -15.85 -3.10
N LEU A 36 -5.47 -14.70 -2.67
CA LEU A 36 -6.08 -13.69 -3.55
C LEU A 36 -5.06 -12.71 -4.14
N GLY A 37 -3.93 -12.52 -3.48
CA GLY A 37 -2.90 -11.58 -3.93
C GLY A 37 -2.10 -11.04 -2.77
N GLU A 38 -1.54 -9.83 -2.98
CA GLU A 38 -0.61 -9.22 -2.04
C GLU A 38 -0.92 -7.75 -1.83
N ILE A 39 -0.69 -7.27 -0.62
CA ILE A 39 -0.69 -5.84 -0.26
C ILE A 39 0.70 -5.53 0.29
N ASP A 40 1.30 -4.46 -0.22
CA ASP A 40 2.68 -4.11 0.13
C ASP A 40 2.85 -3.77 1.60
N LEU A 41 1.95 -2.93 2.15
CA LEU A 41 1.99 -2.55 3.56
C LEU A 41 0.57 -2.47 4.10
N ILE A 42 0.39 -2.87 5.36
CA ILE A 42 -0.85 -2.66 6.09
C ILE A 42 -0.47 -1.92 7.38
N GLY A 43 -1.17 -0.83 7.67
CA GLY A 43 -0.86 -0.02 8.83
C GLY A 43 -2.09 0.56 9.49
N MET A 44 -1.87 1.14 10.67
CA MET A 44 -2.90 1.84 11.44
C MET A 44 -2.43 3.27 11.66
N THR A 45 -3.25 4.23 11.24
CA THR A 45 -2.93 5.64 11.44
C THR A 45 -3.18 6.05 12.89
N ALA A 46 -2.60 7.20 13.27
CA ALA A 46 -2.79 7.71 14.64
C ALA A 46 -4.25 8.00 14.95
N ASP A 47 -5.05 8.36 13.93
CA ASP A 47 -6.47 8.66 14.09
C ASP A 47 -7.39 7.45 13.85
N GLY A 48 -6.81 6.25 13.79
CA GLY A 48 -7.58 5.01 13.83
C GLY A 48 -8.03 4.44 12.49
N TRP A 49 -7.41 4.84 11.40
CA TRP A 49 -7.67 4.25 10.09
C TRP A 49 -6.77 3.05 9.83
N LEU A 50 -7.37 1.94 9.45
CA LEU A 50 -6.61 0.81 8.91
C LEU A 50 -6.36 1.10 7.44
N ILE A 51 -5.09 1.19 7.06
CA ILE A 51 -4.72 1.53 5.67
C ILE A 51 -4.06 0.36 4.99
N PHE A 52 -4.50 0.11 3.75
CA PHE A 52 -3.88 -0.85 2.85
C PHE A 52 -3.09 -0.04 1.83
N VAL A 53 -1.77 -0.20 1.81
CA VAL A 53 -0.90 0.70 1.05
C VAL A 53 -0.23 -0.06 -0.08
N GLU A 54 -0.42 0.46 -1.29
CA GLU A 54 0.32 0.01 -2.47
C GLU A 54 1.48 0.97 -2.70
N VAL A 55 2.68 0.42 -2.82
CA VAL A 55 3.89 1.22 -3.03
C VAL A 55 4.25 1.20 -4.51
N LYS A 56 4.36 2.39 -5.09
CA LYS A 56 4.76 2.58 -6.48
C LYS A 56 5.98 3.46 -6.54
N TYR A 57 6.93 3.07 -7.35
CA TYR A 57 8.16 3.85 -7.50
C TYR A 57 8.52 4.05 -8.97
N ARG A 58 9.13 5.19 -9.24
CA ARG A 58 9.62 5.57 -10.55
C ARG A 58 11.00 6.17 -10.38
N SER A 59 11.90 5.90 -11.31
CA SER A 59 13.23 6.50 -11.28
C SER A 59 13.23 7.95 -11.77
N THR A 60 12.19 8.35 -12.51
CA THR A 60 12.06 9.70 -13.05
C THR A 60 10.61 10.17 -12.95
N GLU A 61 10.40 11.48 -13.03
CA GLU A 61 9.06 12.07 -12.98
C GLU A 61 8.29 11.91 -14.30
N ARG A 62 8.89 11.32 -15.31
CA ARG A 62 8.27 11.16 -16.63
C ARG A 62 7.07 10.24 -16.67
N SER A 63 6.93 9.39 -15.67
CA SER A 63 5.95 8.31 -15.69
C SER A 63 4.57 8.70 -15.19
N GLY A 64 4.35 9.99 -14.90
CA GLY A 64 3.06 10.48 -14.44
C GLY A 64 2.81 10.20 -12.97
N SER A 65 1.54 10.29 -12.57
CA SER A 65 1.14 10.10 -11.18
C SER A 65 1.29 8.65 -10.74
N PRO A 66 1.78 8.39 -9.51
CA PRO A 66 1.77 7.02 -8.95
C PRO A 66 0.38 6.39 -8.94
N LEU A 67 -0.66 7.20 -8.77
CA LEU A 67 -2.04 6.73 -8.78
C LEU A 67 -2.41 6.09 -10.12
N ALA A 68 -1.93 6.65 -11.23
CA ALA A 68 -2.21 6.13 -12.56
C ALA A 68 -1.61 4.74 -12.79
N ALA A 69 -0.63 4.32 -11.99
CA ALA A 69 -0.02 3.00 -12.10
C ALA A 69 -0.85 1.91 -11.43
N VAL A 70 -1.91 2.26 -10.70
CA VAL A 70 -2.77 1.30 -10.00
C VAL A 70 -4.08 1.18 -10.77
N ASP A 71 -4.11 0.25 -11.74
CA ASP A 71 -5.27 0.06 -12.61
C ASP A 71 -6.42 -0.65 -11.88
N GLY A 72 -7.56 -0.79 -12.58
CA GLY A 72 -8.75 -1.39 -12.00
C GLY A 72 -8.56 -2.83 -11.54
N ARG A 73 -7.76 -3.61 -12.26
CA ARG A 73 -7.46 -5.00 -11.86
C ARG A 73 -6.70 -5.02 -10.53
N LYS A 74 -5.69 -4.16 -10.39
CA LYS A 74 -4.90 -4.08 -9.15
C LYS A 74 -5.76 -3.59 -7.99
N GLN A 75 -6.64 -2.61 -8.25
CA GLN A 75 -7.57 -2.11 -7.25
C GLN A 75 -8.47 -3.23 -6.72
N LEU A 76 -8.98 -4.07 -7.62
CA LEU A 76 -9.84 -5.19 -7.24
C LEU A 76 -9.07 -6.21 -6.40
N VAL A 77 -7.83 -6.53 -6.78
CA VAL A 77 -6.98 -7.46 -6.02
C VAL A 77 -6.74 -6.93 -4.62
N ILE A 78 -6.36 -5.67 -4.49
CA ILE A 78 -6.10 -5.06 -3.17
C ILE A 78 -7.37 -5.10 -2.31
N SER A 79 -8.53 -4.80 -2.90
CA SER A 79 -9.79 -4.82 -2.19
C SER A 79 -10.13 -6.22 -1.67
N LYS A 80 -9.92 -7.26 -2.49
CA LYS A 80 -10.18 -8.64 -2.09
C LYS A 80 -9.24 -9.11 -0.99
N VAL A 81 -7.95 -8.81 -1.12
CA VAL A 81 -6.97 -9.17 -0.10
C VAL A 81 -7.29 -8.46 1.22
N GLY A 82 -7.60 -7.17 1.12
CA GLY A 82 -7.96 -6.36 2.29
C GLY A 82 -9.22 -6.86 2.99
N ASP A 83 -10.23 -7.25 2.22
CA ASP A 83 -11.46 -7.80 2.78
C ASP A 83 -11.20 -9.10 3.55
N GLU A 84 -10.36 -9.98 3.01
CA GLU A 84 -9.97 -11.20 3.69
C GLU A 84 -9.20 -10.91 4.98
N TYR A 85 -8.30 -9.92 4.93
CA TYR A 85 -7.57 -9.49 6.11
C TYR A 85 -8.52 -9.00 7.21
N LEU A 86 -9.51 -8.20 6.81
CA LEU A 86 -10.51 -7.68 7.76
C LEU A 86 -11.29 -8.81 8.41
N LYS A 87 -11.73 -9.79 7.64
CA LYS A 87 -12.48 -10.93 8.16
C LYS A 87 -11.68 -11.74 9.17
N ASN A 88 -10.38 -11.89 8.92
CA ASN A 88 -9.53 -12.71 9.78
C ASN A 88 -9.07 -11.99 11.04
N HIS A 89 -8.94 -10.67 11.00
CA HIS A 89 -8.35 -9.89 12.09
C HIS A 89 -9.35 -8.98 12.81
N TYR A 90 -10.44 -8.62 12.16
CA TYR A 90 -11.41 -7.66 12.71
C TYR A 90 -12.83 -8.16 12.48
N ARG A 91 -13.23 -9.11 13.30
CA ARG A 91 -14.52 -9.81 13.12
C ARG A 91 -15.74 -8.91 13.28
N SER A 92 -15.63 -7.85 14.08
CA SER A 92 -16.76 -6.96 14.34
C SER A 92 -17.06 -6.00 13.21
N MET A 93 -16.17 -5.86 12.26
CA MET A 93 -16.32 -4.99 11.08
C MET A 93 -16.42 -3.49 11.37
N ASP A 94 -16.17 -3.07 12.60
CA ASP A 94 -16.26 -1.65 13.00
C ASP A 94 -14.94 -0.90 12.79
N VAL A 95 -14.11 -1.38 11.88
CA VAL A 95 -12.83 -0.76 11.59
C VAL A 95 -12.98 0.13 10.36
N ARG A 96 -12.62 1.39 10.51
CA ARG A 96 -12.52 2.29 9.36
C ARG A 96 -11.29 1.90 8.55
N CYS A 97 -11.49 1.67 7.27
CA CYS A 97 -10.37 1.28 6.41
C CYS A 97 -10.41 2.06 5.10
N ARG A 98 -9.24 2.19 4.49
CA ARG A 98 -9.10 2.85 3.20
C ARG A 98 -7.87 2.29 2.49
N VAL A 99 -7.80 2.54 1.19
CA VAL A 99 -6.64 2.15 0.37
C VAL A 99 -5.84 3.40 0.05
N ASP A 100 -4.57 3.38 0.36
CA ASP A 100 -3.65 4.48 0.10
C ASP A 100 -2.57 4.04 -0.88
N VAL A 101 -1.96 5.01 -1.55
CA VAL A 101 -0.82 4.75 -2.44
C VAL A 101 0.37 5.55 -1.94
N GLY A 102 1.48 4.85 -1.73
CA GLY A 102 2.77 5.49 -1.44
C GLY A 102 3.57 5.57 -2.72
N GLY A 103 3.70 6.77 -3.27
CA GLY A 103 4.43 7.01 -4.51
C GLY A 103 5.83 7.55 -4.25
N ILE A 104 6.81 6.97 -4.90
CA ILE A 104 8.20 7.42 -4.80
C ILE A 104 8.70 7.74 -6.20
N ASN A 105 9.04 9.01 -6.44
CA ASN A 105 9.64 9.48 -7.68
C ASN A 105 11.04 9.99 -7.38
N GLY A 106 12.05 9.19 -7.73
CA GLY A 106 13.42 9.54 -7.38
C GLY A 106 13.58 9.62 -5.86
N ASP A 107 13.81 10.82 -5.34
CA ASP A 107 13.95 11.05 -3.90
C ASP A 107 12.69 11.66 -3.26
N LYS A 108 11.63 11.83 -4.04
CA LYS A 108 10.38 12.43 -3.55
C LYS A 108 9.38 11.36 -3.17
N ILE A 109 8.73 11.55 -2.02
CA ILE A 109 7.70 10.64 -1.53
C ILE A 109 6.36 11.38 -1.53
N CYS A 110 5.33 10.72 -2.06
CA CYS A 110 3.98 11.24 -2.09
C CYS A 110 3.04 10.19 -1.48
N TRP A 111 2.32 10.58 -0.45
CA TRP A 111 1.33 9.69 0.18
C TRP A 111 -0.07 10.13 -0.27
N ILE A 112 -0.70 9.32 -1.09
CA ILE A 112 -2.06 9.58 -1.60
C ILE A 112 -3.02 8.81 -0.72
N LYS A 113 -3.75 9.56 0.12
CA LYS A 113 -4.71 8.97 1.05
C LYS A 113 -6.03 8.72 0.35
N ASN A 114 -6.67 7.60 0.67
CA ASN A 114 -7.96 7.22 0.09
C ASN A 114 -7.93 7.28 -1.43
N ALA A 115 -6.96 6.57 -1.99
CA ALA A 115 -6.63 6.68 -3.42
C ALA A 115 -7.75 6.17 -4.31
N PHE A 116 -8.50 5.16 -3.85
CA PHE A 116 -9.67 4.62 -4.57
C PHE A 116 -10.56 3.88 -3.57
N ASP A 117 -11.83 3.73 -3.94
CA ASP A 117 -12.80 3.04 -3.10
C ASP A 117 -12.57 1.53 -3.13
N PHE A 118 -12.95 0.85 -2.05
CA PHE A 118 -12.96 -0.60 -2.05
C PHE A 118 -13.89 -1.11 -3.13
N CYS A 119 -13.39 -2.02 -3.94
CA CYS A 119 -14.19 -2.71 -4.94
C CYS A 119 -14.92 -3.87 -4.28
N GLN A 120 -16.22 -3.95 -4.49
CA GLN A 120 -17.02 -5.03 -3.95
C GLN A 120 -17.45 -6.02 -5.02
#